data_dbf04636dcbab87e9722ee43f0970112
#
_entry.id   dbf04636dcbab87e9722ee43f0970112
#
_cell.length_a   1.000
_cell.length_b   1.000
_cell.length_c   1.000
_cell.angle_alpha   90.00
_cell.angle_beta   90.00
_cell.angle_gamma   90.00
#
_symmetry.space_group_name_H-M   'P 1'
#
loop_
_entity.id
_entity.type
_entity.pdbx_description
1 polymer ?
#
loop_
_entity_poly.entity_id
_entity_poly.type
_entity_poly.pdbx_seq_one_letter_code
_entity_poly.pdbx_strand_id
1 'polypeptide(L)'
;MVESLSKLLAVGADPAAARLTFQEYFERLHDVPERWGKPAAALLGAFTAQVNMGNPAIGGKDSMSGSFEALDVPPTLVSFAVAMTKASKTVSACFRKAGSQAWMVPVPENPETHLPAWDKLKAVYAKIYE
;
A
#
# COMPACT_ATOMS: atom_id res chain seq x y z
N MET A 1 -0.04 -0.89 -1.09
CA MET A 1 -0.41 -1.15 0.33
C MET A 1 0.73 -0.83 1.30
N VAL A 2 1.91 -1.40 1.16
CA VAL A 2 3.07 -1.08 2.05
C VAL A 2 3.33 0.41 2.13
N GLU A 3 3.38 1.11 0.99
CA GLU A 3 3.55 2.57 0.95
C GLU A 3 2.48 3.33 1.75
N SER A 4 1.21 2.94 1.63
CA SER A 4 0.11 3.60 2.36
C SER A 4 0.27 3.45 3.87
N LEU A 5 0.67 2.26 4.33
CA LEU A 5 0.93 1.98 5.75
C LEU A 5 2.17 2.73 6.25
N SER A 6 3.24 2.80 5.43
CA SER A 6 4.44 3.58 5.75
C SER A 6 4.12 5.07 5.90
N LYS A 7 3.25 5.62 5.04
CA LYS A 7 2.81 7.01 5.12
C LYS A 7 2.00 7.30 6.41
N LEU A 8 1.16 6.37 6.85
CA LEU A 8 0.47 6.50 8.14
C LEU A 8 1.46 6.49 9.32
N LEU A 9 2.41 5.56 9.31
CA LEU A 9 3.46 5.48 10.32
C LEU A 9 4.28 6.78 10.36
N ALA A 10 4.65 7.31 9.20
CA ALA A 10 5.44 8.54 9.09
C ALA A 10 4.76 9.78 9.68
N VAL A 11 3.44 9.78 9.81
CA VAL A 11 2.69 10.86 10.46
C VAL A 11 2.25 10.54 11.89
N GLY A 12 2.72 9.44 12.46
CA GLY A 12 2.49 9.06 13.86
C GLY A 12 1.22 8.26 14.11
N ALA A 13 0.67 7.62 13.09
CA ALA A 13 -0.45 6.69 13.25
C ALA A 13 0.03 5.25 13.33
N ASP A 14 -0.69 4.40 14.07
CA ASP A 14 -0.41 2.97 14.15
C ASP A 14 -0.81 2.26 12.85
N PRO A 15 0.14 1.75 12.07
CA PRO A 15 -0.18 1.04 10.83
C PRO A 15 -0.93 -0.28 11.08
N ALA A 16 -0.76 -0.94 12.23
CA ALA A 16 -1.47 -2.17 12.56
C ALA A 16 -2.98 -1.94 12.77
N ALA A 17 -3.38 -0.73 13.19
CA ALA A 17 -4.78 -0.36 13.35
C ALA A 17 -5.44 0.13 12.05
N ALA A 18 -4.70 0.22 10.96
CA ALA A 18 -5.21 0.78 9.71
C ALA A 18 -6.26 -0.13 9.05
N ARG A 19 -7.21 0.53 8.38
CA ARG A 19 -8.16 -0.07 7.45
C ARG A 19 -7.87 0.47 6.06
N LEU A 20 -8.11 -0.35 5.05
CA LEU A 20 -7.77 -0.04 3.68
C LEU A 20 -9.01 0.13 2.81
N THR A 21 -8.89 0.91 1.77
CA THR A 21 -9.76 0.84 0.60
C THR A 21 -8.90 0.81 -0.65
N PHE A 22 -9.37 0.13 -1.69
CA PHE A 22 -8.63 0.04 -2.94
C PHE A 22 -9.41 0.67 -4.08
N GLN A 23 -8.68 1.24 -5.02
CA GLN A 23 -9.23 1.71 -6.27
C GLN A 23 -8.41 1.15 -7.41
N GLU A 24 -9.06 0.49 -8.36
CA GLU A 24 -8.39 -0.15 -9.48
C GLU A 24 -8.82 0.46 -10.80
N TYR A 25 -7.87 0.55 -11.72
CA TYR A 25 -8.08 1.03 -13.08
C TYR A 25 -7.38 0.09 -14.05
N PHE A 26 -8.17 -0.47 -14.97
CA PHE A 26 -7.68 -1.35 -16.03
C PHE A 26 -8.31 -0.97 -17.36
N GLU A 27 -7.65 -1.36 -18.45
CA GLU A 27 -8.18 -1.27 -19.79
C GLU A 27 -9.47 -2.08 -19.95
N ARG A 28 -10.18 -1.90 -21.07
CA ARG A 28 -11.31 -2.77 -21.42
C ARG A 28 -10.82 -4.19 -21.62
N LEU A 29 -11.44 -5.10 -20.91
CA LEU A 29 -10.96 -6.48 -20.83
C LEU A 29 -11.31 -7.30 -22.08
N HIS A 30 -12.49 -7.03 -22.69
CA HIS A 30 -13.01 -7.80 -23.81
C HIS A 30 -12.94 -9.31 -23.52
N ASP A 31 -12.98 -10.15 -24.54
CA ASP A 31 -12.79 -11.60 -24.45
C ASP A 31 -11.31 -11.97 -24.64
N VAL A 32 -10.41 -11.23 -23.95
CA VAL A 32 -8.96 -11.39 -24.03
C VAL A 32 -8.42 -11.84 -22.67
N PRO A 33 -8.07 -13.13 -22.49
CA PRO A 33 -7.65 -13.68 -21.19
C PRO A 33 -6.48 -12.95 -20.55
N GLU A 34 -5.53 -12.48 -21.34
CA GLU A 34 -4.34 -11.75 -20.86
C GLU A 34 -4.73 -10.42 -20.19
N ARG A 35 -5.79 -9.77 -20.67
CA ARG A 35 -6.32 -8.54 -20.05
C ARG A 35 -7.00 -8.84 -18.72
N TRP A 36 -7.71 -9.95 -18.59
CA TRP A 36 -8.30 -10.43 -17.34
C TRP A 36 -7.24 -10.85 -16.32
N GLY A 37 -6.10 -11.34 -16.75
CA GLY A 37 -4.97 -11.69 -15.90
C GLY A 37 -4.42 -10.50 -15.09
N LYS A 38 -4.51 -9.27 -15.60
CA LYS A 38 -4.00 -8.07 -14.93
C LYS A 38 -4.75 -7.73 -13.64
N PRO A 39 -6.09 -7.54 -13.64
CA PRO A 39 -6.84 -7.34 -12.40
C PRO A 39 -6.76 -8.54 -11.46
N ALA A 40 -6.74 -9.76 -11.99
CA ALA A 40 -6.56 -10.95 -11.16
C ALA A 40 -5.21 -10.95 -10.42
N ALA A 41 -4.13 -10.58 -11.08
CA ALA A 41 -2.81 -10.46 -10.46
C ALA A 41 -2.77 -9.35 -9.40
N ALA A 42 -3.36 -8.19 -9.68
CA ALA A 42 -3.47 -7.08 -8.73
C ALA A 42 -4.26 -7.50 -7.47
N LEU A 43 -5.39 -8.18 -7.66
CA LEU A 43 -6.21 -8.69 -6.57
C LEU A 43 -5.46 -9.70 -5.70
N LEU A 44 -4.73 -10.65 -6.32
CA LEU A 44 -3.93 -11.63 -5.58
C LEU A 44 -2.82 -10.96 -4.78
N GLY A 45 -2.14 -9.96 -5.34
CA GLY A 45 -1.13 -9.18 -4.64
C GLY A 45 -1.72 -8.41 -3.46
N ALA A 46 -2.85 -7.74 -3.65
CA ALA A 46 -3.56 -7.02 -2.60
C ALA A 46 -4.05 -7.97 -1.49
N PHE A 47 -4.61 -9.12 -1.85
CA PHE A 47 -5.05 -10.14 -0.90
C PHE A 47 -3.88 -10.68 -0.06
N THR A 48 -2.78 -11.05 -0.71
CA THR A 48 -1.57 -11.53 -0.04
C THR A 48 -1.06 -10.50 0.97
N ALA A 49 -1.00 -9.24 0.58
CA ALA A 49 -0.55 -8.17 1.48
C ALA A 49 -1.49 -7.96 2.67
N GLN A 50 -2.81 -7.99 2.45
CA GLN A 50 -3.80 -7.85 3.54
C GLN A 50 -3.69 -8.97 4.56
N VAL A 51 -3.63 -10.22 4.09
CA VAL A 51 -3.53 -11.39 4.97
C VAL A 51 -2.26 -11.34 5.81
N ASN A 52 -1.12 -11.08 5.17
CA ASN A 52 0.17 -11.06 5.87
C ASN A 52 0.32 -9.88 6.83
N MET A 53 -0.16 -8.70 6.47
CA MET A 53 -0.07 -7.52 7.34
C MET A 53 -1.18 -7.46 8.40
N GLY A 54 -2.28 -8.17 8.21
CA GLY A 54 -3.45 -8.11 9.09
C GLY A 54 -4.30 -6.84 8.91
N ASN A 55 -4.17 -6.15 7.78
CA ASN A 55 -4.89 -4.92 7.49
C ASN A 55 -6.00 -5.17 6.46
N PRO A 56 -7.26 -5.35 6.86
CA PRO A 56 -8.34 -5.62 5.93
C PRO A 56 -8.76 -4.38 5.13
N ALA A 57 -9.13 -4.59 3.88
CA ALA A 57 -9.88 -3.60 3.11
C ALA A 57 -11.35 -3.64 3.51
N ILE A 58 -11.92 -2.46 3.74
CA ILE A 58 -13.34 -2.28 4.12
C ILE A 58 -14.22 -1.94 2.93
N GLY A 59 -13.64 -1.76 1.76
CA GLY A 59 -14.32 -1.45 0.54
C GLY A 59 -13.36 -1.06 -0.57
N GLY A 60 -13.92 -0.66 -1.68
CA GLY A 60 -13.16 -0.23 -2.83
C GLY A 60 -14.04 0.02 -4.04
N LYS A 61 -13.39 0.32 -5.15
CA LYS A 61 -14.01 0.50 -6.46
C LYS A 61 -13.04 0.05 -7.54
N ASP A 62 -13.56 -0.61 -8.54
CA ASP A 62 -12.83 -0.98 -9.74
C ASP A 62 -13.38 -0.28 -10.98
N SER A 63 -12.55 -0.16 -11.99
CA SER A 63 -12.93 0.29 -13.32
C SER A 63 -12.13 -0.49 -14.36
N MET A 64 -12.85 -1.17 -15.27
CA MET A 64 -12.29 -2.00 -16.33
C MET A 64 -12.72 -1.48 -17.71
N SER A 65 -12.74 -0.17 -17.85
CA SER A 65 -13.14 0.53 -19.07
C SER A 65 -12.19 1.66 -19.45
N GLY A 66 -10.95 1.61 -18.95
CA GLY A 66 -9.93 2.61 -19.19
C GLY A 66 -9.24 2.49 -20.54
N SER A 67 -10.03 2.43 -21.61
CA SER A 67 -9.52 2.43 -22.98
C SER A 67 -10.20 3.51 -23.79
N PHE A 68 -9.42 4.26 -24.56
CA PHE A 68 -9.90 5.24 -25.52
C PHE A 68 -9.12 5.11 -26.82
N GLU A 69 -9.79 4.72 -27.88
CA GLU A 69 -9.20 4.38 -29.19
C GLU A 69 -8.09 3.32 -29.03
N ALA A 70 -6.85 3.67 -29.36
CA ALA A 70 -5.67 2.81 -29.21
C ALA A 70 -4.93 2.98 -27.88
N LEU A 71 -5.42 3.83 -26.99
CA LEU A 71 -4.81 4.09 -25.68
C LEU A 71 -5.48 3.26 -24.61
N ASP A 72 -4.69 2.50 -23.87
CA ASP A 72 -5.10 1.76 -22.68
C ASP A 72 -4.50 2.40 -21.42
N VAL A 73 -5.30 2.53 -20.36
CA VAL A 73 -4.78 2.92 -19.06
C VAL A 73 -3.81 1.84 -18.56
N PRO A 74 -2.65 2.22 -18.00
CA PRO A 74 -1.78 1.23 -17.38
C PRO A 74 -2.47 0.57 -16.18
N PRO A 75 -2.23 -0.73 -15.93
CA PRO A 75 -2.73 -1.42 -14.76
C PRO A 75 -2.37 -0.66 -13.48
N THR A 76 -3.38 -0.22 -12.74
CA THR A 76 -3.19 0.65 -11.58
C THR A 76 -4.03 0.15 -10.41
N LEU A 77 -3.38 -0.02 -9.24
CA LEU A 77 -4.05 -0.25 -7.96
C LEU A 77 -3.62 0.86 -7.00
N VAL A 78 -4.59 1.65 -6.57
CA VAL A 78 -4.38 2.71 -5.57
C VAL A 78 -4.86 2.20 -4.22
N SER A 79 -4.01 2.31 -3.20
CA SER A 79 -4.32 1.94 -1.82
C SER A 79 -4.50 3.20 -0.98
N PHE A 80 -5.65 3.31 -0.34
CA PHE A 80 -5.92 4.30 0.70
C PHE A 80 -5.91 3.61 2.05
N ALA A 81 -5.22 4.18 3.02
CA ALA A 81 -5.16 3.67 4.37
C ALA A 81 -5.66 4.73 5.36
N VAL A 82 -6.51 4.31 6.29
CA VAL A 82 -7.07 5.17 7.33
C VAL A 82 -6.77 4.54 8.69
N ALA A 83 -6.25 5.35 9.61
CA ALA A 83 -6.06 4.96 11.00
C ALA A 83 -6.41 6.13 11.91
N MET A 84 -6.85 5.81 13.12
CA MET A 84 -7.11 6.83 14.14
C MET A 84 -5.85 7.09 14.96
N THR A 85 -5.56 8.36 15.22
CA THR A 85 -4.49 8.76 16.13
C THR A 85 -4.91 9.97 16.96
N LYS A 86 -4.19 10.25 18.04
CA LYS A 86 -4.38 11.48 18.79
C LYS A 86 -3.63 12.63 18.09
N ALA A 87 -4.27 13.80 17.99
CA ALA A 87 -3.66 14.98 17.37
C ALA A 87 -2.29 15.33 17.99
N SER A 88 -2.12 15.10 19.30
CA SER A 88 -0.86 15.31 20.01
C SER A 88 0.27 14.35 19.61
N LYS A 89 -0.04 13.24 18.94
CA LYS A 89 0.94 12.26 18.42
C LYS A 89 1.29 12.48 16.96
N THR A 90 0.63 13.42 16.29
CA THR A 90 0.86 13.68 14.88
C THR A 90 2.23 14.30 14.65
N VAL A 91 2.96 13.74 13.71
CA VAL A 91 4.32 14.18 13.32
C VAL A 91 4.26 14.86 11.95
N SER A 92 5.03 15.94 11.80
CA SER A 92 5.16 16.66 10.53
C SER A 92 6.26 16.02 9.67
N ALA A 93 6.07 16.01 8.36
CA ALA A 93 7.07 15.58 7.38
C ALA A 93 8.20 16.59 7.15
N CYS A 94 8.20 17.73 7.86
CA CYS A 94 9.19 18.78 7.69
C CYS A 94 10.43 18.56 8.56
N PHE A 95 11.61 18.82 8.03
CA PHE A 95 12.83 18.98 8.82
C PHE A 95 12.73 20.25 9.68
N ARG A 96 12.82 20.09 10.99
CA ARG A 96 12.61 21.21 11.95
C ARG A 96 13.89 21.81 12.48
N LYS A 97 14.98 21.08 12.46
CA LYS A 97 16.25 21.48 13.08
C LYS A 97 17.44 21.07 12.23
N ALA A 98 18.35 22.01 11.96
CA ALA A 98 19.62 21.71 11.33
C ALA A 98 20.47 20.79 12.23
N GLY A 99 21.20 19.87 11.61
CA GLY A 99 22.04 18.90 12.33
C GLY A 99 21.30 17.68 12.87
N SER A 100 19.99 17.53 12.59
CA SER A 100 19.26 16.29 12.89
C SER A 100 19.78 15.13 12.04
N GLN A 101 19.84 13.95 12.63
CA GLN A 101 20.17 12.73 11.90
C GLN A 101 18.98 12.27 11.05
N ALA A 102 19.26 11.85 9.83
CA ALA A 102 18.28 11.22 8.95
C ALA A 102 18.58 9.73 8.84
N TRP A 103 17.58 8.89 9.03
CA TRP A 103 17.69 7.44 8.92
C TRP A 103 16.84 6.96 7.76
N MET A 104 17.41 6.10 6.93
CA MET A 104 16.67 5.39 5.89
C MET A 104 16.44 3.96 6.36
N VAL A 105 15.18 3.56 6.42
CA VAL A 105 14.78 2.19 6.79
C VAL A 105 14.18 1.54 5.56
N PRO A 106 14.91 0.66 4.87
CA PRO A 106 14.38 -0.02 3.68
C PRO A 106 13.31 -1.04 4.08
N VAL A 107 12.36 -1.27 3.18
CA VAL A 107 11.41 -2.37 3.32
C VAL A 107 12.19 -3.68 3.23
N PRO A 108 12.12 -4.56 4.24
CA PRO A 108 12.79 -5.85 4.16
C PRO A 108 12.12 -6.72 3.11
N GLU A 109 12.91 -7.29 2.21
CA GLU A 109 12.45 -8.17 1.14
C GLU A 109 12.87 -9.61 1.37
N ASN A 110 12.07 -10.52 0.84
CA ASN A 110 12.44 -11.91 0.66
C ASN A 110 13.27 -12.01 -0.64
N PRO A 111 14.52 -12.50 -0.60
CA PRO A 111 15.40 -12.49 -1.76
C PRO A 111 14.97 -13.44 -2.89
N GLU A 112 14.12 -14.42 -2.60
CA GLU A 112 13.67 -15.41 -3.59
C GLU A 112 12.38 -14.93 -4.31
N THR A 113 11.48 -14.30 -3.57
CA THR A 113 10.16 -13.91 -4.10
C THR A 113 10.05 -12.43 -4.46
N HIS A 114 10.99 -11.61 -4.01
CA HIS A 114 10.95 -10.14 -4.09
C HIS A 114 9.72 -9.52 -3.44
N LEU A 115 8.99 -10.29 -2.65
CA LEU A 115 7.91 -9.78 -1.81
C LEU A 115 8.47 -9.25 -0.49
N PRO A 116 7.74 -8.36 0.20
CA PRO A 116 8.13 -7.95 1.54
C PRO A 116 8.28 -9.16 2.48
N ALA A 117 9.33 -9.15 3.28
CA ALA A 117 9.48 -10.11 4.38
C ALA A 117 8.52 -9.70 5.51
N TRP A 118 7.27 -10.12 5.43
CA TRP A 118 6.11 -9.59 6.15
C TRP A 118 6.31 -9.47 7.65
N ASP A 119 6.83 -10.52 8.31
CA ASP A 119 7.04 -10.49 9.76
C ASP A 119 8.12 -9.50 10.17
N LYS A 120 9.19 -9.41 9.37
CA LYS A 120 10.24 -8.39 9.57
C LYS A 120 9.68 -7.00 9.36
N LEU A 121 8.85 -6.79 8.35
CA LEU A 121 8.23 -5.50 8.08
C LEU A 121 7.30 -5.07 9.22
N LYS A 122 6.48 -5.97 9.74
CA LYS A 122 5.63 -5.71 10.91
C LYS A 122 6.48 -5.33 12.14
N ALA A 123 7.57 -6.04 12.39
CA ALA A 123 8.48 -5.73 13.49
C ALA A 123 9.14 -4.35 13.34
N VAL A 124 9.56 -4.01 12.11
CA VAL A 124 10.11 -2.67 11.80
C VAL A 124 9.06 -1.59 12.06
N TYR A 125 7.82 -1.78 11.59
CA TYR A 125 6.74 -0.81 11.83
C TYR A 125 6.42 -0.62 13.31
N ALA A 126 6.33 -1.73 14.07
CA ALA A 126 6.12 -1.67 15.51
C ALA A 126 7.24 -0.87 16.19
N LYS A 127 8.50 -1.15 15.83
CA LYS A 127 9.66 -0.47 16.42
C LYS A 127 9.75 1.02 16.11
N ILE A 128 9.29 1.46 14.95
CA ILE A 128 9.24 2.88 14.59
C ILE A 128 8.09 3.59 15.30
N TYR A 129 6.98 2.88 15.54
CA TYR A 129 5.79 3.43 16.18
C TYR A 129 5.95 3.63 17.71
N GLU A 130 6.76 2.83 18.39
CA GLU A 130 7.11 2.96 19.83
C GLU A 130 7.70 4.36 20.14
#